data_4380b510ff301cf71876bc41f5d9fd6e
#
_entry.id   4380b510ff301cf71876bc41f5d9fd6e
#
_cell.length_a   1.000
_cell.length_b   1.000
_cell.length_c   1.000
_cell.angle_alpha   90.00
_cell.angle_beta   90.00
_cell.angle_gamma   90.00
#
_symmetry.space_group_name_H-M   'P 1'
#
loop_
_entity.id
_entity.type
_entity.pdbx_description
1 polymer ?
#
loop_
_entity_poly.entity_id
_entity_poly.type
_entity_poly.pdbx_seq_one_letter_code
_entity_poly.pdbx_strand_id
1 'polypeptide(L)'
;MRKEMQVGMEFNHTNFAQVLEELKDTARIQGNMLTSAQIEEAFGQWQLGAEHMTLVQEYFRSHQIGIDEPGDAAEHLSGEDVNFLEMYLKELEALAPVSDGEKRAMMMSALAGDGSAQAKLVEYYLPQVVEISKLYAGQGALVEDLIGEGNVAAASAVTMLDCVEGIDEVEGFIVRMIMDAMEELINEDSQNRQFDENVLDRVNDVNDKAKELYDNLLRKVTVQEVAQELGISEEAVREAMEFAANRIEYMVL
;
A
#
# COMPACT_ATOMS: atom_id res chain seq x y z
N MET A 1 51.21 23.29 -1.73
CA MET A 1 50.19 22.97 -2.69
C MET A 1 49.55 21.64 -2.27
N ARG A 2 48.51 21.71 -1.43
CA ARG A 2 47.70 20.56 -1.05
C ARG A 2 46.49 20.50 -2.01
N LYS A 3 46.44 19.46 -2.84
CA LYS A 3 45.27 19.10 -3.63
C LYS A 3 44.30 18.44 -2.68
N GLU A 4 43.24 19.12 -2.29
CA GLU A 4 42.06 18.50 -1.69
C GLU A 4 41.37 17.64 -2.73
N MET A 5 41.43 16.32 -2.53
CA MET A 5 40.59 15.39 -3.24
C MET A 5 39.19 15.46 -2.62
N GLN A 6 38.31 16.20 -3.27
CA GLN A 6 36.88 16.05 -3.09
C GLN A 6 36.49 14.69 -3.70
N VAL A 7 36.36 13.69 -2.86
CA VAL A 7 35.64 12.47 -3.21
C VAL A 7 34.16 12.82 -3.11
N GLY A 8 33.56 13.21 -4.23
CA GLY A 8 32.12 13.29 -4.38
C GLY A 8 31.55 11.87 -4.31
N MET A 9 30.99 11.52 -3.17
CA MET A 9 30.17 10.33 -3.03
C MET A 9 28.89 10.57 -3.85
N GLU A 10 28.80 9.98 -5.04
CA GLU A 10 27.55 9.93 -5.79
C GLU A 10 26.53 9.16 -4.94
N PHE A 11 25.50 9.85 -4.50
CA PHE A 11 24.37 9.26 -3.82
C PHE A 11 23.70 8.28 -4.79
N ASN A 12 23.87 6.99 -4.58
CA ASN A 12 23.28 5.97 -5.43
C ASN A 12 21.82 5.73 -4.99
N HIS A 13 20.90 6.53 -5.55
CA HIS A 13 19.48 6.50 -5.23
C HIS A 13 18.85 5.11 -5.35
N THR A 14 19.31 4.31 -6.31
CA THR A 14 18.81 2.95 -6.53
C THR A 14 19.14 2.03 -5.34
N ASN A 15 20.32 2.18 -4.77
CA ASN A 15 20.77 1.36 -3.63
C ASN A 15 20.08 1.78 -2.33
N PHE A 16 19.77 3.07 -2.16
CA PHE A 16 19.07 3.58 -0.97
C PHE A 16 17.61 3.10 -0.93
N ALA A 17 16.88 3.18 -2.05
CA ALA A 17 15.52 2.68 -2.14
C ALA A 17 15.44 1.17 -1.92
N GLN A 18 16.42 0.43 -2.43
CA GLN A 18 16.49 -1.01 -2.23
C GLN A 18 16.64 -1.39 -0.75
N VAL A 19 17.48 -0.67 0.00
CA VAL A 19 17.65 -0.90 1.46
C VAL A 19 16.37 -0.57 2.23
N LEU A 20 15.63 0.48 1.80
CA LEU A 20 14.32 0.76 2.40
C LEU A 20 13.34 -0.41 2.21
N GLU A 21 13.28 -1.00 1.01
CA GLU A 21 12.42 -2.17 0.74
C GLU A 21 12.89 -3.42 1.50
N GLU A 22 14.20 -3.70 1.55
CA GLU A 22 14.75 -4.82 2.32
C GLU A 22 14.42 -4.70 3.83
N LEU A 23 14.42 -3.47 4.38
CA LEU A 23 14.01 -3.26 5.76
C LEU A 23 12.51 -3.39 5.96
N LYS A 24 11.68 -2.99 4.99
CA LYS A 24 10.24 -3.26 5.05
C LYS A 24 9.96 -4.78 5.08
N ASP A 25 10.61 -5.55 4.21
CA ASP A 25 10.48 -7.00 4.23
C ASP A 25 10.94 -7.61 5.55
N THR A 26 12.01 -7.07 6.14
CA THR A 26 12.48 -7.48 7.47
C THR A 26 11.44 -7.15 8.55
N ALA A 27 10.84 -5.94 8.50
CA ALA A 27 9.78 -5.53 9.42
C ALA A 27 8.58 -6.47 9.34
N ARG A 28 8.13 -6.84 8.13
CA ARG A 28 7.02 -7.79 7.91
C ARG A 28 7.25 -9.11 8.65
N ILE A 29 8.44 -9.70 8.50
CA ILE A 29 8.80 -10.97 9.15
C ILE A 29 8.82 -10.82 10.68
N GLN A 30 9.12 -9.62 11.20
CA GLN A 30 9.25 -9.31 12.63
C GLN A 30 7.96 -8.73 13.25
N GLY A 31 6.80 -8.88 12.62
CA GLY A 31 5.53 -8.35 13.13
C GLY A 31 5.40 -6.84 12.98
N ASN A 32 5.84 -6.34 11.85
CA ASN A 32 5.80 -4.92 11.44
C ASN A 32 6.58 -3.99 12.37
N MET A 33 7.73 -4.45 12.84
CA MET A 33 8.61 -3.74 13.75
C MET A 33 10.06 -3.83 13.32
N LEU A 34 10.81 -2.72 13.49
CA LEU A 34 12.25 -2.65 13.34
C LEU A 34 12.87 -2.13 14.64
N THR A 35 14.14 -2.44 14.85
CA THR A 35 14.91 -1.77 15.90
C THR A 35 15.70 -0.59 15.32
N SER A 36 15.91 0.45 16.11
CA SER A 36 16.79 1.57 15.72
C SER A 36 18.16 1.07 15.28
N ALA A 37 18.68 0.02 15.93
CA ALA A 37 19.96 -0.59 15.57
C ALA A 37 19.95 -1.23 14.18
N GLN A 38 18.87 -1.88 13.75
CA GLN A 38 18.76 -2.45 12.41
C GLN A 38 18.75 -1.35 11.34
N ILE A 39 18.05 -0.24 11.61
CA ILE A 39 18.02 0.91 10.70
C ILE A 39 19.41 1.54 10.59
N GLU A 40 20.09 1.77 11.73
CA GLU A 40 21.43 2.34 11.75
C GLU A 40 22.46 1.44 11.04
N GLU A 41 22.39 0.12 11.22
CA GLU A 41 23.27 -0.83 10.55
C GLU A 41 23.04 -0.84 9.03
N ALA A 42 21.79 -0.88 8.59
CA ALA A 42 21.44 -0.91 7.17
C ALA A 42 21.86 0.37 6.44
N PHE A 43 21.73 1.52 7.08
CA PHE A 43 22.14 2.81 6.51
C PHE A 43 23.56 3.26 6.86
N GLY A 44 24.33 2.45 7.59
CA GLY A 44 25.69 2.79 8.06
C GLY A 44 26.66 3.17 6.95
N GLN A 45 26.52 2.59 5.76
CA GLN A 45 27.37 2.90 4.60
C GLN A 45 27.21 4.34 4.08
N TRP A 46 26.07 5.00 4.32
CA TRP A 46 25.81 6.38 3.86
C TRP A 46 26.20 7.44 4.89
N GLN A 47 26.59 7.04 6.11
CA GLN A 47 26.98 7.95 7.20
C GLN A 47 25.96 9.10 7.37
N LEU A 48 24.67 8.76 7.42
CA LEU A 48 23.58 9.71 7.52
C LEU A 48 23.71 10.52 8.82
N GLY A 49 23.57 11.85 8.72
CA GLY A 49 23.47 12.71 9.91
C GLY A 49 22.17 12.46 10.67
N ALA A 50 22.11 12.91 11.93
CA ALA A 50 20.96 12.70 12.80
C ALA A 50 19.63 13.16 12.17
N GLU A 51 19.62 14.27 11.46
CA GLU A 51 18.43 14.80 10.76
C GLU A 51 17.93 13.83 9.67
N HIS A 52 18.84 13.30 8.86
CA HIS A 52 18.47 12.33 7.82
C HIS A 52 18.01 11.00 8.40
N MET A 53 18.62 10.55 9.50
CA MET A 53 18.18 9.34 10.20
C MET A 53 16.77 9.52 10.78
N THR A 54 16.44 10.70 11.30
CA THR A 54 15.07 11.01 11.74
C THR A 54 14.07 10.91 10.59
N LEU A 55 14.41 11.43 9.39
CA LEU A 55 13.55 11.30 8.20
C LEU A 55 13.35 9.83 7.77
N VAL A 56 14.40 9.02 7.85
CA VAL A 56 14.28 7.57 7.58
C VAL A 56 13.35 6.90 8.60
N GLN A 57 13.48 7.24 9.88
CA GLN A 57 12.60 6.73 10.92
C GLN A 57 11.15 7.20 10.74
N GLU A 58 10.95 8.48 10.38
CA GLU A 58 9.62 9.02 10.06
C GLU A 58 9.01 8.32 8.84
N TYR A 59 9.81 7.99 7.83
CA TYR A 59 9.37 7.21 6.69
C TYR A 59 8.83 5.83 7.12
N PHE A 60 9.54 5.10 7.97
CA PHE A 60 9.05 3.80 8.47
C PHE A 60 7.80 3.94 9.34
N ARG A 61 7.74 4.97 10.19
CA ARG A 61 6.52 5.25 10.99
C ARG A 61 5.33 5.62 10.13
N SER A 62 5.52 6.37 9.04
CA SER A 62 4.44 6.70 8.10
C SER A 62 3.93 5.46 7.34
N HIS A 63 4.75 4.41 7.25
CA HIS A 63 4.35 3.09 6.76
C HIS A 63 3.92 2.15 7.89
N GLN A 64 3.61 2.68 9.07
CA GLN A 64 3.14 1.96 10.26
C GLN A 64 4.10 0.88 10.77
N ILE A 65 5.37 1.00 10.44
CA ILE A 65 6.42 0.14 10.99
C ILE A 65 6.87 0.75 12.32
N GLY A 66 6.65 0.01 13.40
CA GLY A 66 7.10 0.37 14.75
C GLY A 66 8.62 0.39 14.82
N ILE A 67 9.20 1.35 15.56
CA ILE A 67 10.65 1.41 15.80
C ILE A 67 10.89 1.26 17.29
N ASP A 68 11.57 0.19 17.66
CA ASP A 68 11.84 -0.26 19.05
C ASP A 68 10.58 -0.60 19.88
N GLU A 69 9.41 -0.07 19.47
CA GLU A 69 8.10 -0.35 20.06
C GLU A 69 7.10 -0.63 18.93
N PRO A 70 6.10 -1.49 19.14
CA PRO A 70 5.05 -1.73 18.14
C PRO A 70 4.36 -0.40 17.77
N GLY A 71 4.10 -0.19 16.49
CA GLY A 71 3.26 0.93 16.05
C GLY A 71 1.84 0.82 16.63
N ASP A 72 1.24 1.95 17.01
CA ASP A 72 -0.16 1.95 17.46
C ASP A 72 -1.09 1.92 16.23
N ALA A 73 -1.47 0.72 15.84
CA ALA A 73 -2.38 0.49 14.71
C ALA A 73 -3.77 1.16 14.93
N ALA A 74 -4.15 1.40 16.18
CA ALA A 74 -5.45 2.01 16.51
C ALA A 74 -5.49 3.51 16.20
N GLU A 75 -4.34 4.19 16.15
CA GLU A 75 -4.26 5.64 15.92
C GLU A 75 -4.68 6.04 14.49
N HIS A 76 -4.69 5.08 13.57
CA HIS A 76 -4.97 5.29 12.14
C HIS A 76 -6.35 4.80 11.70
N LEU A 77 -7.14 4.21 12.62
CA LEU A 77 -8.49 3.76 12.33
C LEU A 77 -9.47 4.94 12.29
N SER A 78 -10.25 5.02 11.23
CA SER A 78 -11.38 5.95 11.15
C SER A 78 -12.54 5.49 12.05
N GLY A 79 -13.50 6.37 12.30
CA GLY A 79 -14.70 5.99 13.05
C GLY A 79 -15.54 4.92 12.32
N GLU A 80 -15.49 4.86 10.99
CA GLU A 80 -16.15 3.84 10.18
C GLU A 80 -15.44 2.49 10.31
N ASP A 81 -14.11 2.48 10.27
CA ASP A 81 -13.29 1.29 10.48
C ASP A 81 -13.56 0.66 11.86
N VAL A 82 -13.62 1.48 12.91
CA VAL A 82 -13.90 1.00 14.27
C VAL A 82 -15.28 0.33 14.34
N ASN A 83 -16.31 0.94 13.77
CA ASN A 83 -17.67 0.38 13.75
C ASN A 83 -17.71 -0.95 12.96
N PHE A 84 -17.05 -1.00 11.83
CA PHE A 84 -16.95 -2.23 11.02
C PHE A 84 -16.23 -3.34 11.79
N LEU A 85 -15.09 -3.03 12.39
CA LEU A 85 -14.30 -3.98 13.18
C LEU A 85 -15.08 -4.54 14.36
N GLU A 86 -15.81 -3.70 15.10
CA GLU A 86 -16.65 -4.16 16.22
C GLU A 86 -17.72 -5.14 15.76
N MET A 87 -18.37 -4.87 14.62
CA MET A 87 -19.39 -5.75 14.05
C MET A 87 -18.77 -7.07 13.58
N TYR A 88 -17.68 -7.00 12.84
CA TYR A 88 -17.01 -8.18 12.26
C TYR A 88 -16.39 -9.08 13.34
N LEU A 89 -15.71 -8.51 14.34
CA LEU A 89 -15.14 -9.27 15.46
C LEU A 89 -16.23 -9.98 16.26
N LYS A 90 -17.40 -9.38 16.42
CA LYS A 90 -18.54 -10.02 17.09
C LYS A 90 -19.04 -11.26 16.33
N GLU A 91 -18.98 -11.27 15.01
CA GLU A 91 -19.28 -12.45 14.21
C GLU A 91 -18.23 -13.55 14.42
N LEU A 92 -16.96 -13.17 14.53
CA LEU A 92 -15.86 -14.10 14.79
C LEU A 92 -15.85 -14.68 16.21
N GLU A 93 -16.52 -14.05 17.20
CA GLU A 93 -16.66 -14.61 18.56
C GLU A 93 -17.39 -15.96 18.59
N ALA A 94 -18.15 -16.28 17.54
CA ALA A 94 -18.79 -17.57 17.40
C ALA A 94 -17.82 -18.70 17.04
N LEU A 95 -16.60 -18.40 16.61
CA LEU A 95 -15.58 -19.39 16.30
C LEU A 95 -15.02 -20.00 17.58
N ALA A 96 -14.94 -21.33 17.60
CA ALA A 96 -14.39 -22.03 18.76
C ALA A 96 -12.88 -21.76 18.88
N PRO A 97 -12.37 -21.54 20.09
CA PRO A 97 -10.93 -21.40 20.30
C PRO A 97 -10.20 -22.70 19.93
N VAL A 98 -9.10 -22.58 19.22
CA VAL A 98 -8.30 -23.68 18.74
C VAL A 98 -7.00 -23.75 19.54
N SER A 99 -6.68 -24.92 20.09
CA SER A 99 -5.41 -25.15 20.77
C SER A 99 -4.25 -25.33 19.77
N ASP A 100 -3.01 -25.12 20.22
CA ASP A 100 -1.81 -25.29 19.38
C ASP A 100 -1.71 -26.70 18.78
N GLY A 101 -2.14 -27.72 19.54
CA GLY A 101 -2.16 -29.10 19.06
C GLY A 101 -3.18 -29.32 17.94
N GLU A 102 -4.37 -28.72 18.07
CA GLU A 102 -5.41 -28.75 17.05
C GLU A 102 -5.00 -27.98 15.80
N LYS A 103 -4.41 -26.77 15.98
CA LYS A 103 -3.83 -26.00 14.89
C LYS A 103 -2.84 -26.84 14.09
N ARG A 104 -1.86 -27.45 14.77
CA ARG A 104 -0.86 -28.29 14.11
C ARG A 104 -1.49 -29.48 13.38
N ALA A 105 -2.49 -30.11 13.97
CA ALA A 105 -3.21 -31.23 13.32
C ALA A 105 -3.98 -30.77 12.08
N MET A 106 -4.64 -29.60 12.15
CA MET A 106 -5.32 -29.01 10.98
C MET A 106 -4.33 -28.70 9.87
N MET A 107 -3.19 -28.08 10.19
CA MET A 107 -2.12 -27.76 9.22
C MET A 107 -1.59 -29.02 8.54
N MET A 108 -1.35 -30.11 9.30
CA MET A 108 -0.93 -31.40 8.74
C MET A 108 -1.96 -31.99 7.78
N SER A 109 -3.24 -31.96 8.18
CA SER A 109 -4.32 -32.51 7.35
C SER A 109 -4.57 -31.66 6.11
N ALA A 110 -4.51 -30.33 6.25
CA ALA A 110 -4.66 -29.39 5.12
C ALA A 110 -3.52 -29.56 4.11
N LEU A 111 -2.27 -29.71 4.58
CA LEU A 111 -1.09 -29.99 3.76
C LEU A 111 -1.22 -31.34 3.02
N ALA A 112 -1.89 -32.33 3.62
CA ALA A 112 -2.22 -33.59 2.97
C ALA A 112 -3.40 -33.52 1.98
N GLY A 113 -4.00 -32.35 1.78
CA GLY A 113 -5.09 -32.10 0.83
C GLY A 113 -6.49 -32.38 1.38
N ASP A 114 -6.67 -32.49 2.72
CA ASP A 114 -7.99 -32.60 3.33
C ASP A 114 -8.76 -31.27 3.26
N GLY A 115 -9.76 -31.19 2.38
CA GLY A 115 -10.58 -29.99 2.19
C GLY A 115 -11.36 -29.55 3.43
N SER A 116 -11.72 -30.50 4.34
CA SER A 116 -12.36 -30.12 5.62
C SER A 116 -11.37 -29.44 6.57
N ALA A 117 -10.13 -29.93 6.62
CA ALA A 117 -9.07 -29.30 7.39
C ALA A 117 -8.67 -27.94 6.79
N GLN A 118 -8.67 -27.84 5.46
CA GLN A 118 -8.44 -26.58 4.76
C GLN A 118 -9.48 -25.52 5.14
N ALA A 119 -10.78 -25.87 5.10
CA ALA A 119 -11.85 -24.94 5.49
C ALA A 119 -11.71 -24.46 6.94
N LYS A 120 -11.41 -25.37 7.87
CA LYS A 120 -11.19 -25.02 9.28
C LYS A 120 -9.93 -24.16 9.49
N LEU A 121 -8.91 -24.37 8.67
CA LEU A 121 -7.70 -23.57 8.73
C LEU A 121 -7.97 -22.14 8.24
N VAL A 122 -8.81 -21.95 7.22
CA VAL A 122 -9.27 -20.62 6.83
C VAL A 122 -9.99 -19.93 7.99
N GLU A 123 -10.99 -20.60 8.60
CA GLU A 123 -11.71 -20.06 9.77
C GLU A 123 -10.76 -19.65 10.91
N TYR A 124 -9.73 -20.45 11.15
CA TYR A 124 -8.70 -20.16 12.15
C TYR A 124 -7.94 -18.86 11.86
N TYR A 125 -7.69 -18.54 10.58
CA TYR A 125 -6.94 -17.34 10.19
C TYR A 125 -7.80 -16.06 10.13
N LEU A 126 -9.14 -16.13 10.10
CA LEU A 126 -9.99 -14.94 10.03
C LEU A 126 -9.70 -13.89 11.12
N PRO A 127 -9.54 -14.24 12.40
CA PRO A 127 -9.14 -13.27 13.42
C PRO A 127 -7.75 -12.67 13.18
N GLN A 128 -6.82 -13.46 12.64
CA GLN A 128 -5.47 -12.99 12.33
C GLN A 128 -5.46 -12.02 11.15
N VAL A 129 -6.32 -12.25 10.14
CA VAL A 129 -6.53 -11.30 9.03
C VAL A 129 -6.92 -9.93 9.58
N VAL A 130 -7.81 -9.87 10.58
CA VAL A 130 -8.19 -8.60 11.25
C VAL A 130 -6.99 -7.94 11.91
N GLU A 131 -6.17 -8.69 12.64
CA GLU A 131 -4.99 -8.11 13.28
C GLU A 131 -3.95 -7.62 12.27
N ILE A 132 -3.78 -8.35 11.16
CA ILE A 132 -2.90 -7.94 10.06
C ILE A 132 -3.46 -6.69 9.37
N SER A 133 -4.77 -6.62 9.08
CA SER A 133 -5.38 -5.46 8.39
C SER A 133 -5.21 -4.16 9.17
N LYS A 134 -5.21 -4.21 10.50
CA LYS A 134 -4.94 -3.04 11.35
C LYS A 134 -3.55 -2.45 11.12
N LEU A 135 -2.56 -3.29 10.76
CA LEU A 135 -1.21 -2.83 10.46
C LEU A 135 -1.14 -1.99 9.16
N TYR A 136 -2.17 -2.09 8.34
CA TYR A 136 -2.28 -1.38 7.06
C TYR A 136 -3.35 -0.28 7.08
N ALA A 137 -4.02 -0.05 8.22
CA ALA A 137 -5.04 0.98 8.35
C ALA A 137 -4.47 2.38 8.05
N GLY A 138 -5.23 3.24 7.37
CA GLY A 138 -4.81 4.59 7.02
C GLY A 138 -3.80 4.69 5.86
N GLN A 139 -3.37 3.59 5.25
CA GLN A 139 -2.47 3.59 4.09
C GLN A 139 -3.21 3.76 2.76
N GLY A 140 -4.51 4.04 2.85
CA GLY A 140 -5.24 4.44 1.67
C GLY A 140 -6.34 3.49 1.25
N ALA A 141 -6.32 2.23 1.63
CA ALA A 141 -7.43 1.31 1.50
C ALA A 141 -8.31 1.33 2.76
N LEU A 142 -9.59 1.01 2.61
CA LEU A 142 -10.50 0.82 3.74
C LEU A 142 -10.17 -0.48 4.47
N VAL A 143 -10.28 -0.50 5.80
CA VAL A 143 -10.02 -1.72 6.58
C VAL A 143 -10.98 -2.85 6.20
N GLU A 144 -12.21 -2.54 5.82
CA GLU A 144 -13.18 -3.50 5.30
C GLU A 144 -12.66 -4.21 4.04
N ASP A 145 -12.11 -3.46 3.09
CA ASP A 145 -11.56 -4.00 1.86
C ASP A 145 -10.28 -4.82 2.12
N LEU A 146 -9.41 -4.34 3.01
CA LEU A 146 -8.22 -5.07 3.46
C LEU A 146 -8.58 -6.43 4.07
N ILE A 147 -9.60 -6.48 4.94
CA ILE A 147 -10.09 -7.73 5.53
C ILE A 147 -10.68 -8.63 4.45
N GLY A 148 -11.46 -8.07 3.52
CA GLY A 148 -12.03 -8.82 2.40
C GLY A 148 -10.95 -9.50 1.57
N GLU A 149 -9.96 -8.75 1.13
CA GLU A 149 -8.84 -9.25 0.32
C GLU A 149 -7.98 -10.25 1.11
N GLY A 150 -7.68 -9.95 2.38
CA GLY A 150 -6.96 -10.87 3.27
C GLY A 150 -7.67 -12.21 3.48
N ASN A 151 -9.01 -12.20 3.57
CA ASN A 151 -9.80 -13.44 3.67
C ASN A 151 -9.72 -14.27 2.38
N VAL A 152 -9.78 -13.62 1.22
CA VAL A 152 -9.61 -14.28 -0.09
C VAL A 152 -8.21 -14.88 -0.21
N ALA A 153 -7.19 -14.12 0.19
CA ALA A 153 -5.80 -14.57 0.19
C ALA A 153 -5.57 -15.75 1.15
N ALA A 154 -6.14 -15.72 2.35
CA ALA A 154 -6.08 -16.85 3.29
C ALA A 154 -6.70 -18.11 2.71
N ALA A 155 -7.88 -17.99 2.08
CA ALA A 155 -8.55 -19.12 1.43
C ALA A 155 -7.72 -19.66 0.25
N SER A 156 -7.13 -18.78 -0.55
CA SER A 156 -6.27 -19.15 -1.67
C SER A 156 -4.99 -19.84 -1.20
N ALA A 157 -4.31 -19.28 -0.19
CA ALA A 157 -3.10 -19.84 0.39
C ALA A 157 -3.30 -21.28 0.89
N VAL A 158 -4.41 -21.53 1.58
CA VAL A 158 -4.73 -22.88 2.10
C VAL A 158 -4.95 -23.91 0.97
N THR A 159 -5.41 -23.48 -0.20
CA THR A 159 -5.53 -24.38 -1.37
C THR A 159 -4.20 -24.63 -2.08
N MET A 160 -3.21 -23.77 -1.84
CA MET A 160 -1.88 -23.81 -2.47
C MET A 160 -0.79 -24.39 -1.56
N LEU A 161 -1.15 -25.09 -0.49
CA LEU A 161 -0.19 -25.67 0.46
C LEU A 161 0.72 -26.75 -0.13
N ASP A 162 0.43 -27.26 -1.31
CA ASP A 162 1.31 -28.14 -2.07
C ASP A 162 2.63 -27.47 -2.52
N CYS A 163 2.68 -26.14 -2.48
CA CYS A 163 3.89 -25.35 -2.74
C CYS A 163 4.84 -25.29 -1.54
N VAL A 164 4.42 -25.78 -0.35
CA VAL A 164 5.16 -25.66 0.91
C VAL A 164 5.89 -26.98 1.21
N GLU A 165 7.18 -26.93 1.55
CA GLU A 165 7.98 -28.13 1.78
C GLU A 165 7.67 -28.84 3.11
N GLY A 166 7.18 -28.12 4.11
CA GLY A 166 6.90 -28.69 5.42
C GLY A 166 5.92 -27.88 6.28
N ILE A 167 5.43 -28.55 7.33
CA ILE A 167 4.43 -27.97 8.25
C ILE A 167 4.90 -26.66 8.91
N ASP A 168 6.20 -26.55 9.18
CA ASP A 168 6.76 -25.39 9.88
C ASP A 168 6.78 -24.12 8.99
N GLU A 169 6.58 -24.28 7.69
CA GLU A 169 6.49 -23.17 6.73
C GLU A 169 5.04 -22.74 6.44
N VAL A 170 4.04 -23.59 6.76
CA VAL A 170 2.62 -23.34 6.42
C VAL A 170 2.13 -22.02 6.97
N GLU A 171 2.41 -21.72 8.24
CA GLU A 171 1.98 -20.48 8.88
C GLU A 171 2.59 -19.24 8.20
N GLY A 172 3.91 -19.27 8.00
CA GLY A 172 4.61 -18.18 7.32
C GLY A 172 4.15 -17.96 5.88
N PHE A 173 3.80 -19.04 5.17
CA PHE A 173 3.26 -18.97 3.82
C PHE A 173 1.89 -18.29 3.79
N ILE A 174 0.96 -18.72 4.67
CA ILE A 174 -0.40 -18.15 4.72
C ILE A 174 -0.34 -16.66 5.11
N VAL A 175 0.40 -16.32 6.17
CA VAL A 175 0.54 -14.93 6.63
C VAL A 175 1.13 -14.05 5.55
N ARG A 176 2.15 -14.51 4.84
CA ARG A 176 2.75 -13.76 3.73
C ARG A 176 1.74 -13.51 2.62
N MET A 177 1.00 -14.53 2.19
CA MET A 177 -0.03 -14.38 1.15
C MET A 177 -1.10 -13.35 1.55
N ILE A 178 -1.49 -13.31 2.83
CA ILE A 178 -2.44 -12.32 3.35
C ILE A 178 -1.85 -10.91 3.26
N MET A 179 -0.60 -10.74 3.71
CA MET A 179 0.06 -9.44 3.69
C MET A 179 0.31 -8.93 2.27
N ASP A 180 0.79 -9.79 1.39
CA ASP A 180 1.06 -9.46 -0.01
C ASP A 180 -0.24 -8.99 -0.72
N ALA A 181 -1.37 -9.65 -0.47
CA ALA A 181 -2.66 -9.26 -1.05
C ALA A 181 -3.15 -7.89 -0.53
N MET A 182 -2.99 -7.60 0.77
CA MET A 182 -3.33 -6.30 1.34
C MET A 182 -2.47 -5.18 0.77
N GLU A 183 -1.18 -5.44 0.56
CA GLU A 183 -0.27 -4.46 -0.02
C GLU A 183 -0.53 -4.23 -1.51
N GLU A 184 -0.89 -5.28 -2.26
CA GLU A 184 -1.30 -5.14 -3.65
C GLU A 184 -2.53 -4.24 -3.77
N LEU A 185 -3.55 -4.44 -2.92
CA LEU A 185 -4.74 -3.59 -2.85
C LEU A 185 -4.38 -2.12 -2.56
N ILE A 186 -3.52 -1.86 -1.59
CA ILE A 186 -3.06 -0.49 -1.24
C ILE A 186 -2.34 0.16 -2.43
N ASN A 187 -1.49 -0.61 -3.12
CA ASN A 187 -0.76 -0.11 -4.27
C ASN A 187 -1.70 0.21 -5.45
N GLU A 188 -2.69 -0.64 -5.71
CA GLU A 188 -3.70 -0.39 -6.74
C GLU A 188 -4.53 0.86 -6.42
N ASP A 189 -5.00 1.02 -5.20
CA ASP A 189 -5.76 2.18 -4.74
C ASP A 189 -4.93 3.47 -4.80
N SER A 190 -3.65 3.40 -4.48
CA SER A 190 -2.73 4.52 -4.59
C SER A 190 -2.52 4.95 -6.04
N GLN A 191 -2.34 3.98 -6.95
CA GLN A 191 -2.19 4.25 -8.38
C GLN A 191 -3.48 4.84 -8.99
N ASN A 192 -4.63 4.30 -8.62
CA ASN A 192 -5.92 4.79 -9.09
C ASN A 192 -6.16 6.23 -8.63
N ARG A 193 -5.89 6.55 -7.36
CA ARG A 193 -5.99 7.93 -6.86
C ARG A 193 -5.04 8.89 -7.57
N GLN A 194 -3.81 8.48 -7.79
CA GLN A 194 -2.82 9.30 -8.49
C GLN A 194 -3.23 9.53 -9.96
N PHE A 195 -3.86 8.53 -10.58
CA PHE A 195 -4.45 8.68 -11.90
C PHE A 195 -5.62 9.68 -11.89
N ASP A 196 -6.55 9.56 -10.96
CA ASP A 196 -7.70 10.45 -10.81
C ASP A 196 -7.27 11.90 -10.52
N GLU A 197 -6.30 12.12 -9.64
CA GLU A 197 -5.72 13.44 -9.37
C GLU A 197 -5.11 14.06 -10.63
N ASN A 198 -4.30 13.30 -11.36
CA ASN A 198 -3.70 13.75 -12.62
C ASN A 198 -4.76 14.11 -13.68
N VAL A 199 -5.86 13.35 -13.73
CA VAL A 199 -6.98 13.66 -14.64
C VAL A 199 -7.69 14.94 -14.23
N LEU A 200 -7.99 15.11 -12.94
CA LEU A 200 -8.62 16.32 -12.41
C LEU A 200 -7.75 17.56 -12.63
N ASP A 201 -6.46 17.48 -12.36
CA ASP A 201 -5.52 18.59 -12.60
C ASP A 201 -5.49 18.96 -14.08
N ARG A 202 -5.45 17.96 -14.97
CA ARG A 202 -5.50 18.22 -16.43
C ARG A 202 -6.81 18.86 -16.87
N VAL A 203 -7.94 18.44 -16.33
CA VAL A 203 -9.25 19.06 -16.59
C VAL A 203 -9.26 20.51 -16.12
N ASN A 204 -8.73 20.79 -14.94
CA ASN A 204 -8.62 22.15 -14.39
C ASN A 204 -7.70 23.01 -15.25
N ASP A 205 -6.52 22.54 -15.62
CA ASP A 205 -5.57 23.26 -16.47
C ASP A 205 -6.19 23.63 -17.83
N VAL A 206 -6.89 22.68 -18.46
CA VAL A 206 -7.58 22.90 -19.74
C VAL A 206 -8.70 23.93 -19.58
N ASN A 207 -9.50 23.83 -18.52
CA ASN A 207 -10.58 24.77 -18.25
C ASN A 207 -10.06 26.19 -17.99
N ASP A 208 -9.04 26.33 -17.14
CA ASP A 208 -8.47 27.62 -16.78
C ASP A 208 -7.78 28.29 -17.97
N LYS A 209 -7.06 27.51 -18.78
CA LYS A 209 -6.44 28.03 -19.99
C LYS A 209 -7.47 28.40 -21.05
N ALA A 210 -8.52 27.59 -21.23
CA ALA A 210 -9.61 27.91 -22.13
C ALA A 210 -10.32 29.22 -21.73
N LYS A 211 -10.53 29.44 -20.42
CA LYS A 211 -11.10 30.67 -19.88
C LYS A 211 -10.19 31.87 -20.13
N GLU A 212 -8.89 31.75 -19.82
CA GLU A 212 -7.91 32.81 -20.07
C GLU A 212 -7.89 33.24 -21.54
N LEU A 213 -7.87 32.27 -22.46
CA LEU A 213 -7.91 32.55 -23.90
C LEU A 213 -9.24 33.15 -24.34
N TYR A 214 -10.36 32.69 -23.78
CA TYR A 214 -11.68 33.25 -24.05
C TYR A 214 -11.74 34.73 -23.66
N ASP A 215 -11.25 35.08 -22.47
CA ASP A 215 -11.24 36.46 -21.98
C ASP A 215 -10.35 37.36 -22.84
N ASN A 216 -9.23 36.83 -23.35
CA ASN A 216 -8.33 37.58 -24.23
C ASN A 216 -8.85 37.73 -25.66
N LEU A 217 -9.46 36.68 -26.21
CA LEU A 217 -9.89 36.63 -27.62
C LEU A 217 -11.36 37.03 -27.82
N LEU A 218 -12.13 37.09 -26.72
CA LEU A 218 -13.59 37.38 -26.71
C LEU A 218 -14.41 36.44 -27.62
N ARG A 219 -13.92 35.22 -27.76
CA ARG A 219 -14.60 34.14 -28.51
C ARG A 219 -14.25 32.79 -27.91
N LYS A 220 -15.08 31.79 -28.17
CA LYS A 220 -14.74 30.40 -27.81
C LYS A 220 -13.48 29.95 -28.51
N VAL A 221 -12.67 29.15 -27.78
CA VAL A 221 -11.39 28.67 -28.24
C VAL A 221 -11.47 27.22 -28.74
N THR A 222 -10.55 26.85 -29.59
CA THR A 222 -10.47 25.50 -30.16
C THR A 222 -9.55 24.61 -29.32
N VAL A 223 -9.70 23.29 -29.47
CA VAL A 223 -8.81 22.30 -28.89
C VAL A 223 -7.34 22.58 -29.23
N GLN A 224 -7.09 22.96 -30.49
CA GLN A 224 -5.74 23.24 -30.98
C GLN A 224 -5.11 24.46 -30.28
N GLU A 225 -5.86 25.51 -30.04
CA GLU A 225 -5.36 26.72 -29.36
C GLU A 225 -5.00 26.42 -27.91
N VAL A 226 -5.84 25.68 -27.20
CA VAL A 226 -5.57 25.28 -25.82
C VAL A 226 -4.36 24.32 -25.74
N ALA A 227 -4.29 23.34 -26.64
CA ALA A 227 -3.18 22.38 -26.71
C ALA A 227 -1.84 23.10 -26.95
N GLN A 228 -1.81 24.09 -27.84
CA GLN A 228 -0.62 24.87 -28.16
C GLN A 228 -0.15 25.71 -26.95
N GLU A 229 -1.06 26.33 -26.25
CA GLU A 229 -0.75 27.19 -25.08
C GLU A 229 -0.31 26.38 -23.85
N LEU A 230 -0.88 25.19 -23.65
CA LEU A 230 -0.48 24.27 -22.56
C LEU A 230 0.76 23.42 -22.92
N GLY A 231 1.14 23.35 -24.19
CA GLY A 231 2.24 22.51 -24.66
C GLY A 231 1.94 21.00 -24.57
N ILE A 232 0.66 20.62 -24.68
CA ILE A 232 0.19 19.24 -24.65
C ILE A 232 -0.42 18.83 -26.01
N SER A 233 -0.72 17.54 -26.19
CA SER A 233 -1.35 17.06 -27.41
C SER A 233 -2.83 17.47 -27.48
N GLU A 234 -3.37 17.63 -28.70
CA GLU A 234 -4.80 17.84 -28.89
C GLU A 234 -5.65 16.69 -28.34
N GLU A 235 -5.10 15.48 -28.34
CA GLU A 235 -5.75 14.29 -27.82
C GLU A 235 -5.90 14.38 -26.29
N ALA A 236 -4.86 14.83 -25.58
CA ALA A 236 -4.93 15.08 -24.14
C ALA A 236 -5.97 16.15 -23.75
N VAL A 237 -6.15 17.19 -24.59
CA VAL A 237 -7.22 18.18 -24.38
C VAL A 237 -8.60 17.58 -24.62
N ARG A 238 -8.77 16.71 -25.63
CA ARG A 238 -10.04 16.03 -25.90
C ARG A 238 -10.41 15.06 -24.77
N GLU A 239 -9.44 14.30 -24.28
CA GLU A 239 -9.63 13.43 -23.11
C GLU A 239 -10.10 14.23 -21.90
N ALA A 240 -9.45 15.35 -21.58
CA ALA A 240 -9.86 16.22 -20.47
C ALA A 240 -11.30 16.75 -20.67
N MET A 241 -11.68 17.08 -21.90
CA MET A 241 -13.05 17.49 -22.21
C MET A 241 -14.06 16.35 -22.02
N GLU A 242 -13.71 15.12 -22.40
CA GLU A 242 -14.56 13.94 -22.21
C GLU A 242 -14.77 13.66 -20.71
N PHE A 243 -13.71 13.70 -19.89
CA PHE A 243 -13.81 13.59 -18.44
C PHE A 243 -14.65 14.69 -17.81
N ALA A 244 -14.58 15.91 -18.34
CA ALA A 244 -15.47 17.03 -17.96
C ALA A 244 -16.90 16.89 -18.52
N ALA A 245 -17.27 15.75 -19.12
CA ALA A 245 -18.53 15.53 -19.81
C ALA A 245 -18.85 16.63 -20.85
N ASN A 246 -17.83 17.14 -21.54
CA ASN A 246 -17.89 18.23 -22.51
C ASN A 246 -18.51 19.54 -21.95
N ARG A 247 -18.37 19.80 -20.65
CA ARG A 247 -18.91 20.97 -19.96
C ARG A 247 -17.95 22.15 -19.84
N ILE A 248 -16.86 22.16 -20.59
CA ILE A 248 -15.96 23.33 -20.64
C ILE A 248 -16.59 24.40 -21.51
N GLU A 249 -17.21 25.39 -20.87
CA GLU A 249 -18.05 26.41 -21.51
C GLU A 249 -17.31 27.26 -22.54
N TYR A 250 -16.02 27.44 -22.39
CA TYR A 250 -15.17 28.34 -23.17
C TYR A 250 -14.66 27.73 -24.49
N MET A 251 -14.89 26.44 -24.71
CA MET A 251 -14.37 25.72 -25.87
C MET A 251 -15.47 25.47 -26.93
N VAL A 252 -15.01 25.33 -28.17
CA VAL A 252 -15.84 24.84 -29.29
C VAL A 252 -15.70 23.33 -29.33
N LEU A 253 -16.86 22.64 -29.44
CA LEU A 253 -16.90 21.18 -29.63
C LEU A 253 -16.55 20.83 -31.07
#